data_e5ed925c2bcb6e82d4b8a2cb6992522d
#
_entry.id   e5ed925c2bcb6e82d4b8a2cb6992522d
#
_cell.length_a   1.000
_cell.length_b   1.000
_cell.length_c   1.000
_cell.angle_alpha   90.00
_cell.angle_beta   90.00
_cell.angle_gamma   90.00
#
_symmetry.space_group_name_H-M   'P 1'
#
loop_
_entity.id
_entity.type
_entity.pdbx_description
1 polymer ?
#
loop_
_entity_poly.entity_id
_entity_poly.type
_entity_poly.pdbx_seq_one_letter_code
_entity_poly.pdbx_strand_id
1 'polypeptide(L)'
;LEQTRENIDGQIEIYASLLNYLTYSPEIQEVIQNKDMDRYTAYEQYTEVVDPLLTVPKSYHEAILGIQLFAESIPVRHEYTLAPLSEVEGEWWSDKLDDSVTVQWIVDRDNRQIAAVREIYDGKTREAVLCITLDYGKVFRPLANIIERNSGGLVVDNRQNIVYHGENL
;
A
#
# COMPACT_ATOMS: atom_id res chain seq x y z
N LEU A 1 7.11 -19.77 -17.02
CA LEU A 1 6.62 -19.67 -15.64
C LEU A 1 7.66 -19.04 -14.70
N GLU A 2 8.92 -19.46 -14.77
CA GLU A 2 9.98 -18.90 -13.92
C GLU A 2 10.20 -17.41 -14.19
N GLN A 3 10.29 -17.00 -15.45
CA GLN A 3 10.44 -15.60 -15.84
C GLN A 3 9.23 -14.75 -15.41
N THR A 4 8.02 -15.30 -15.45
CA THR A 4 6.81 -14.61 -15.00
C THR A 4 6.81 -14.42 -13.49
N ARG A 5 7.24 -15.44 -12.75
CA ARG A 5 7.41 -15.36 -11.30
C ARG A 5 8.40 -14.26 -10.94
N GLU A 6 9.55 -14.21 -11.61
CA GLU A 6 10.56 -13.16 -11.41
C GLU A 6 10.00 -11.76 -11.70
N ASN A 7 9.17 -11.62 -12.75
CA ASN A 7 8.54 -10.34 -13.09
C ASN A 7 7.53 -9.89 -12.02
N ILE A 8 6.74 -10.81 -11.47
CA ILE A 8 5.77 -10.50 -10.41
C ILE A 8 6.52 -10.18 -9.12
N ASP A 9 7.51 -10.96 -8.75
CA ASP A 9 8.34 -10.72 -7.57
C ASP A 9 9.04 -9.36 -7.69
N GLY A 10 9.53 -9.01 -8.87
CA GLY A 10 10.12 -7.71 -9.13
C GLY A 10 9.14 -6.55 -8.98
N GLN A 11 7.91 -6.70 -9.42
CA GLN A 11 6.86 -5.69 -9.22
C GLN A 11 6.48 -5.55 -7.74
N ILE A 12 6.34 -6.66 -7.04
CA ILE A 12 6.06 -6.69 -5.60
C ILE A 12 7.17 -5.94 -4.83
N GLU A 13 8.43 -6.19 -5.18
CA GLU A 13 9.57 -5.49 -4.58
C GLU A 13 9.54 -3.98 -4.83
N ILE A 14 9.11 -3.52 -6.00
CA ILE A 14 8.99 -2.10 -6.32
C ILE A 14 8.05 -1.42 -5.34
N TYR A 15 6.88 -1.99 -5.10
CA TYR A 15 5.88 -1.40 -4.20
C TYR A 15 6.34 -1.47 -2.73
N ALA A 16 6.94 -2.57 -2.33
CA ALA A 16 7.52 -2.69 -0.99
C ALA A 16 8.64 -1.67 -0.76
N SER A 17 9.51 -1.48 -1.75
CA SER A 17 10.58 -0.48 -1.69
C SER A 17 10.03 0.93 -1.64
N LEU A 18 8.95 1.22 -2.36
CA LEU A 18 8.30 2.52 -2.31
C LEU A 18 7.73 2.81 -0.93
N LEU A 19 7.05 1.84 -0.30
CA LEU A 19 6.56 1.98 1.06
C LEU A 19 7.69 2.23 2.06
N ASN A 20 8.78 1.50 1.92
CA ASN A 20 9.94 1.69 2.79
C ASN A 20 10.59 3.06 2.58
N TYR A 21 10.72 3.49 1.34
CA TYR A 21 11.22 4.83 1.02
C TYR A 21 10.37 5.91 1.66
N LEU A 22 9.04 5.83 1.51
CA LEU A 22 8.12 6.80 2.10
C LEU A 22 8.18 6.78 3.63
N THR A 23 8.24 5.58 4.23
CA THR A 23 8.34 5.43 5.69
C THR A 23 9.53 6.20 6.26
N TYR A 24 10.68 6.13 5.59
CA TYR A 24 11.91 6.77 6.07
C TYR A 24 12.14 8.16 5.49
N SER A 25 11.24 8.69 4.67
CA SER A 25 11.40 10.04 4.15
C SER A 25 11.25 11.07 5.26
N PRO A 26 12.11 12.12 5.30
CA PRO A 26 12.02 13.14 6.33
C PRO A 26 10.66 13.84 6.37
N GLU A 27 10.05 14.05 5.21
CA GLU A 27 8.77 14.73 5.08
C GLU A 27 7.63 13.95 5.72
N ILE A 28 7.60 12.64 5.52
CA ILE A 28 6.60 11.77 6.15
C ILE A 28 6.85 11.66 7.65
N GLN A 29 8.11 11.50 8.06
CA GLN A 29 8.47 11.42 9.47
C GLN A 29 8.13 12.73 10.21
N GLU A 30 8.30 13.88 9.58
CA GLU A 30 7.92 15.15 10.16
C GLU A 30 6.41 15.22 10.43
N VAL A 31 5.58 14.78 9.51
CA VAL A 31 4.13 14.72 9.72
C VAL A 31 3.79 13.79 10.87
N ILE A 32 4.37 12.60 10.91
CA ILE A 32 4.07 11.59 11.92
C ILE A 32 4.45 12.08 13.32
N GLN A 33 5.58 12.75 13.45
CA GLN A 33 6.14 13.18 14.75
C GLN A 33 5.58 14.50 15.25
N ASN A 34 5.11 15.38 14.36
CA ASN A 34 4.70 16.73 14.74
C ASN A 34 3.21 16.78 15.08
N LYS A 35 2.90 16.56 16.36
CA LYS A 35 1.52 16.52 16.88
C LYS A 35 0.96 17.91 17.21
N ASP A 36 1.83 18.93 17.30
CA ASP A 36 1.47 20.26 17.78
C ASP A 36 1.47 21.34 16.69
N MET A 37 1.49 20.92 15.43
CA MET A 37 1.46 21.85 14.30
C MET A 37 0.10 22.57 14.22
N ASP A 38 0.12 23.89 14.05
CA ASP A 38 -1.12 24.62 13.83
C ASP A 38 -1.76 24.24 12.48
N ARG A 39 -3.07 24.47 12.38
CA ARG A 39 -3.85 24.02 11.22
C ARG A 39 -3.37 24.62 9.89
N TYR A 40 -2.97 25.86 9.90
CA TYR A 40 -2.55 26.54 8.68
C TYR A 40 -1.22 25.96 8.18
N THR A 41 -0.24 25.86 9.07
CA THR A 41 1.08 25.28 8.75
C THR A 41 0.95 23.82 8.33
N ALA A 42 0.10 23.05 9.01
CA ALA A 42 -0.18 21.67 8.65
C ALA A 42 -0.80 21.57 7.24
N TYR A 43 -1.78 22.41 6.94
CA TYR A 43 -2.42 22.43 5.63
C TYR A 43 -1.43 22.72 4.51
N GLU A 44 -0.56 23.72 4.70
CA GLU A 44 0.49 24.05 3.73
C GLU A 44 1.44 22.86 3.52
N GLN A 45 1.92 22.26 4.61
CA GLN A 45 2.80 21.10 4.53
C GLN A 45 2.13 19.92 3.81
N TYR A 46 0.88 19.62 4.13
CA TYR A 46 0.14 18.55 3.51
C TYR A 46 -0.04 18.80 2.02
N THR A 47 -0.43 20.01 1.64
CA THR A 47 -0.72 20.37 0.26
C THR A 47 0.54 20.47 -0.60
N GLU A 48 1.58 21.12 -0.10
CA GLU A 48 2.75 21.46 -0.89
C GLU A 48 3.82 20.38 -0.89
N VAL A 49 3.91 19.59 0.17
CA VAL A 49 5.01 18.63 0.36
C VAL A 49 4.53 17.18 0.37
N VAL A 50 3.59 16.86 1.24
CA VAL A 50 3.23 15.45 1.51
C VAL A 50 2.30 14.89 0.45
N ASP A 51 1.26 15.61 0.09
CA ASP A 51 0.31 15.16 -0.94
C ASP A 51 1.00 14.84 -2.28
N PRO A 52 1.93 15.67 -2.79
CA PRO A 52 2.69 15.31 -3.98
C PRO A 52 3.53 14.04 -3.83
N LEU A 53 4.14 13.79 -2.68
CA LEU A 53 4.89 12.55 -2.43
C LEU A 53 4.01 11.30 -2.55
N LEU A 54 2.74 11.42 -2.19
CA LEU A 54 1.79 10.31 -2.22
C LEU A 54 1.01 10.21 -3.52
N THR A 55 1.02 11.24 -4.36
CA THR A 55 0.29 11.25 -5.64
C THR A 55 1.19 11.05 -6.86
N VAL A 56 2.43 11.56 -6.83
CA VAL A 56 3.37 11.46 -7.96
C VAL A 56 3.67 10.00 -8.36
N PRO A 57 3.89 9.05 -7.43
CA PRO A 57 4.17 7.66 -7.82
C PRO A 57 3.09 7.02 -8.70
N LYS A 58 1.84 7.43 -8.55
CA LYS A 58 0.72 6.95 -9.37
C LYS A 58 0.93 7.26 -10.87
N SER A 59 1.62 8.34 -11.20
CA SER A 59 1.89 8.69 -12.60
C SER A 59 3.00 7.84 -13.23
N TYR A 60 3.84 7.20 -12.44
CA TYR A 60 4.91 6.32 -12.91
C TYR A 60 4.57 4.83 -12.82
N HIS A 61 3.62 4.46 -11.97
CA HIS A 61 3.23 3.07 -11.73
C HIS A 61 1.73 2.90 -11.97
N GLU A 62 1.40 2.39 -13.13
CA GLU A 62 0.02 2.27 -13.61
C GLU A 62 -0.88 1.46 -12.68
N ALA A 63 -0.32 0.47 -11.99
CA ALA A 63 -1.10 -0.38 -11.09
C ALA A 63 -1.49 0.32 -9.78
N ILE A 64 -0.86 1.44 -9.42
CA ILE A 64 -1.18 2.15 -8.19
C ILE A 64 -2.51 2.89 -8.34
N LEU A 65 -3.49 2.53 -7.52
CA LEU A 65 -4.76 3.25 -7.41
C LEU A 65 -4.66 4.45 -6.48
N GLY A 66 -3.89 4.33 -5.41
CA GLY A 66 -3.64 5.42 -4.48
C GLY A 66 -2.66 5.02 -3.39
N ILE A 67 -2.09 6.04 -2.76
CA ILE A 67 -1.22 5.88 -1.58
C ILE A 67 -1.79 6.77 -0.48
N GLN A 68 -1.97 6.20 0.70
CA GLN A 68 -2.54 6.90 1.85
C GLN A 68 -1.64 6.78 3.07
N LEU A 69 -1.53 7.89 3.79
CA LEU A 69 -0.91 7.94 5.11
C LEU A 69 -2.01 8.17 6.16
N PHE A 70 -2.10 7.24 7.10
CA PHE A 70 -2.92 7.38 8.30
C PHE A 70 -1.99 7.64 9.47
N ALA A 71 -2.22 8.70 10.23
CA ALA A 71 -1.34 9.03 11.35
C ALA A 71 -2.13 9.62 12.52
N GLU A 72 -1.67 9.33 13.73
CA GLU A 72 -2.24 9.88 14.96
C GLU A 72 -2.15 11.40 14.98
N SER A 73 -1.10 11.95 14.38
CA SER A 73 -0.85 13.40 14.29
C SER A 73 -1.79 14.14 13.34
N ILE A 74 -2.51 13.41 12.46
CA ILE A 74 -3.42 14.03 11.48
C ILE A 74 -4.81 14.12 12.11
N PRO A 75 -5.34 15.31 12.39
CA PRO A 75 -6.61 15.44 13.10
C PRO A 75 -7.84 15.25 12.23
N VAL A 76 -7.74 15.58 10.93
CA VAL A 76 -8.85 15.47 9.98
C VAL A 76 -8.30 15.04 8.62
N ARG A 77 -9.13 14.38 7.83
CA ARG A 77 -8.76 13.93 6.49
C ARG A 77 -8.38 15.12 5.60
N HIS A 78 -7.29 14.97 4.87
CA HIS A 78 -6.81 15.92 3.86
C HIS A 78 -6.76 15.21 2.51
N GLU A 79 -7.63 15.64 1.59
CA GLU A 79 -7.78 15.04 0.27
C GLU A 79 -7.97 13.51 0.35
N TYR A 80 -7.37 12.77 -0.58
CA TYR A 80 -7.45 11.32 -0.62
C TYR A 80 -6.21 10.64 -0.03
N THR A 81 -5.23 11.42 0.45
CA THR A 81 -3.90 10.91 0.80
C THR A 81 -3.61 10.87 2.28
N LEU A 82 -4.22 11.74 3.07
CA LEU A 82 -3.92 11.88 4.49
C LEU A 82 -5.19 11.71 5.33
N ALA A 83 -5.08 10.95 6.42
CA ALA A 83 -6.22 10.71 7.30
C ALA A 83 -5.79 10.44 8.75
N PRO A 84 -6.68 10.67 9.74
CA PRO A 84 -6.42 10.23 11.10
C PRO A 84 -6.21 8.72 11.18
N LEU A 85 -5.34 8.29 12.11
CA LEU A 85 -5.06 6.87 12.32
C LEU A 85 -6.32 6.06 12.65
N SER A 86 -7.29 6.66 13.34
CA SER A 86 -8.56 6.02 13.68
C SER A 86 -9.37 5.59 12.46
N GLU A 87 -9.16 6.19 11.30
CA GLU A 87 -9.87 5.80 10.07
C GLU A 87 -9.37 4.49 9.46
N VAL A 88 -8.23 3.97 9.93
CA VAL A 88 -7.74 2.64 9.51
C VAL A 88 -8.77 1.54 9.77
N GLU A 89 -9.52 1.64 10.86
CA GLU A 89 -10.54 0.64 11.22
C GLU A 89 -11.64 0.48 10.17
N GLY A 90 -11.89 1.51 9.37
CA GLY A 90 -12.86 1.46 8.27
C GLY A 90 -12.35 0.86 6.98
N GLU A 91 -11.06 0.55 6.88
CA GLU A 91 -10.46 0.01 5.67
C GLU A 91 -10.66 -1.52 5.58
N TRP A 92 -10.88 -2.01 4.36
CA TRP A 92 -11.17 -3.43 4.11
C TRP A 92 -10.03 -4.37 4.52
N TRP A 93 -8.80 -3.85 4.58
CA TRP A 93 -7.60 -4.63 4.90
C TRP A 93 -7.23 -4.58 6.38
N SER A 94 -7.90 -3.75 7.19
CA SER A 94 -7.46 -3.43 8.55
C SER A 94 -7.45 -4.62 9.51
N ASP A 95 -8.42 -5.51 9.40
CA ASP A 95 -8.56 -6.69 10.25
C ASP A 95 -7.54 -7.79 9.93
N LYS A 96 -6.83 -7.66 8.82
CA LYS A 96 -5.83 -8.63 8.36
C LYS A 96 -4.39 -8.22 8.69
N LEU A 97 -4.21 -7.08 9.35
CA LEU A 97 -2.88 -6.64 9.80
C LEU A 97 -2.38 -7.53 10.92
N ASP A 98 -1.06 -7.81 10.92
CA ASP A 98 -0.42 -8.70 11.89
C ASP A 98 0.51 -7.98 12.87
N ASP A 99 0.36 -6.68 13.02
CA ASP A 99 1.16 -5.82 13.91
C ASP A 99 2.66 -5.91 13.63
N SER A 100 3.01 -6.06 12.37
CA SER A 100 4.40 -6.17 11.91
C SER A 100 4.92 -4.82 11.41
N VAL A 101 6.24 -4.61 11.56
CA VAL A 101 6.95 -3.46 11.01
C VAL A 101 7.43 -3.69 9.56
N THR A 102 7.12 -4.83 8.99
CA THR A 102 7.44 -5.15 7.59
C THR A 102 6.25 -4.87 6.69
N VAL A 103 6.48 -4.79 5.39
CA VAL A 103 5.42 -4.62 4.41
C VAL A 103 4.53 -5.87 4.40
N GLN A 104 3.23 -5.66 4.55
CA GLN A 104 2.22 -6.71 4.54
C GLN A 104 1.42 -6.63 3.25
N TRP A 105 1.29 -7.76 2.57
CA TRP A 105 0.48 -7.88 1.35
C TRP A 105 -0.87 -8.50 1.71
N ILE A 106 -1.93 -7.75 1.44
CA ILE A 106 -3.29 -8.16 1.75
C ILE A 106 -4.08 -8.21 0.45
N VAL A 107 -4.66 -9.38 0.17
CA VAL A 107 -5.36 -9.62 -1.09
C VAL A 107 -6.78 -10.08 -0.80
N ASP A 108 -7.74 -9.42 -1.42
CA ASP A 108 -9.12 -9.85 -1.47
C ASP A 108 -9.42 -10.28 -2.91
N ARG A 109 -9.36 -11.58 -3.15
CA ARG A 109 -9.57 -12.16 -4.48
C ARG A 109 -11.01 -11.95 -4.96
N ASP A 110 -11.97 -12.08 -4.07
CA ASP A 110 -13.39 -12.01 -4.43
C ASP A 110 -13.78 -10.62 -4.89
N ASN A 111 -13.24 -9.58 -4.26
CA ASN A 111 -13.45 -8.19 -4.62
C ASN A 111 -12.34 -7.62 -5.52
N ARG A 112 -11.35 -8.43 -5.88
CA ARG A 112 -10.22 -8.07 -6.76
C ARG A 112 -9.49 -6.84 -6.26
N GLN A 113 -9.11 -6.85 -4.98
CA GLN A 113 -8.40 -5.75 -4.31
C GLN A 113 -7.07 -6.23 -3.76
N ILE A 114 -6.06 -5.38 -3.86
CA ILE A 114 -4.73 -5.62 -3.28
C ILE A 114 -4.31 -4.38 -2.52
N ALA A 115 -3.78 -4.58 -1.31
CA ALA A 115 -3.14 -3.53 -0.54
C ALA A 115 -1.75 -3.98 -0.08
N ALA A 116 -0.76 -3.10 -0.22
CA ALA A 116 0.52 -3.23 0.43
C ALA A 116 0.52 -2.24 1.60
N VAL A 117 0.72 -2.73 2.80
CA VAL A 117 0.55 -1.94 4.02
C VAL A 117 1.79 -2.03 4.88
N ARG A 118 2.21 -0.90 5.40
CA ARG A 118 3.28 -0.82 6.38
C ARG A 118 2.80 -0.07 7.61
N GLU A 119 2.85 -0.74 8.76
CA GLU A 119 2.57 -0.13 10.06
C GLU A 119 3.84 0.51 10.60
N ILE A 120 3.69 1.69 11.20
CA ILE A 120 4.81 2.49 11.73
C ILE A 120 4.62 2.65 13.23
N TYR A 121 5.62 2.19 13.98
CA TYR A 121 5.59 2.14 15.45
C TYR A 121 6.64 3.05 16.07
N ASP A 122 6.30 3.63 17.22
CA ASP A 122 7.24 4.16 18.19
C ASP A 122 7.21 3.25 19.42
N GLY A 123 8.24 2.46 19.59
CA GLY A 123 8.23 1.40 20.59
C GLY A 123 7.10 0.39 20.34
N LYS A 124 6.13 0.31 21.24
CA LYS A 124 4.96 -0.57 21.13
C LYS A 124 3.71 0.13 20.61
N THR A 125 3.78 1.44 20.38
CA THR A 125 2.64 2.25 19.97
C THR A 125 2.66 2.44 18.47
N ARG A 126 1.58 2.03 17.80
CA ARG A 126 1.41 2.31 16.38
C ARG A 126 1.05 3.78 16.18
N GLU A 127 1.91 4.51 15.49
CA GLU A 127 1.73 5.94 15.23
C GLU A 127 1.13 6.23 13.87
N ALA A 128 1.38 5.37 12.91
CA ALA A 128 0.95 5.61 11.54
C ALA A 128 0.84 4.30 10.74
N VAL A 129 0.16 4.38 9.61
CA VAL A 129 0.05 3.31 8.63
C VAL A 129 0.17 3.92 7.24
N LEU A 130 1.06 3.37 6.41
CA LEU A 130 1.13 3.68 4.98
C LEU A 130 0.53 2.53 4.19
N CYS A 131 -0.34 2.87 3.23
CA CYS A 131 -1.01 1.88 2.39
C CYS A 131 -0.93 2.27 0.93
N ILE A 132 -0.50 1.32 0.08
CA ILE A 132 -0.64 1.42 -1.37
C ILE A 132 -1.76 0.48 -1.79
N THR A 133 -2.79 1.04 -2.41
CA THR A 133 -3.87 0.26 -3.03
C THR A 133 -3.53 0.02 -4.49
N LEU A 134 -3.60 -1.22 -4.93
CA LEU A 134 -3.19 -1.63 -6.28
C LEU A 134 -4.36 -2.22 -7.07
N ASP A 135 -4.34 -1.99 -8.37
CA ASP A 135 -5.26 -2.63 -9.30
C ASP A 135 -4.89 -4.11 -9.48
N TYR A 136 -5.76 -5.00 -9.02
CA TYR A 136 -5.57 -6.44 -9.06
C TYR A 136 -5.27 -6.94 -10.48
N GLY A 137 -6.05 -6.49 -11.45
CA GLY A 137 -5.89 -6.91 -12.85
C GLY A 137 -4.56 -6.48 -13.44
N LYS A 138 -4.10 -5.27 -13.15
CA LYS A 138 -2.82 -4.76 -13.66
C LYS A 138 -1.62 -5.43 -13.03
N VAL A 139 -1.67 -5.76 -11.74
CA VAL A 139 -0.59 -6.48 -11.07
C VAL A 139 -0.43 -7.89 -11.65
N PHE A 140 -1.53 -8.59 -11.94
CA PHE A 140 -1.50 -9.97 -12.43
C PHE A 140 -1.62 -10.11 -13.94
N ARG A 141 -1.71 -9.03 -14.71
CA ARG A 141 -1.86 -9.08 -16.17
C ARG A 141 -0.79 -9.94 -16.88
N PRO A 142 0.51 -9.83 -16.57
CA PRO A 142 1.53 -10.67 -17.20
C PRO A 142 1.31 -12.15 -16.91
N LEU A 143 0.86 -12.49 -15.70
CA LEU A 143 0.56 -13.87 -15.32
C LEU A 143 -0.67 -14.40 -16.04
N ALA A 144 -1.74 -13.60 -16.14
CA ALA A 144 -2.95 -13.96 -16.85
C ALA A 144 -2.68 -14.36 -18.30
N ASN A 145 -1.90 -13.57 -19.03
CA ASN A 145 -1.55 -13.84 -20.42
C ASN A 145 -0.81 -15.15 -20.61
N ILE A 146 0.01 -15.57 -19.65
CA ILE A 146 0.75 -16.83 -19.71
C ILE A 146 -0.13 -18.01 -19.31
N ILE A 147 -0.97 -17.84 -18.32
CA ILE A 147 -1.90 -18.87 -17.85
C ILE A 147 -2.90 -19.21 -18.95
N GLU A 148 -3.44 -18.24 -19.62
CA GLU A 148 -4.36 -18.44 -20.77
C GLU A 148 -3.71 -19.27 -21.88
N ARG A 149 -2.40 -19.11 -22.07
CA ARG A 149 -1.65 -19.87 -23.10
C ARG A 149 -1.26 -21.28 -22.65
N ASN A 150 -1.06 -21.50 -21.35
CA ASN A 150 -0.41 -22.69 -20.81
C ASN A 150 -1.27 -23.52 -19.84
N SER A 151 -2.58 -23.35 -19.86
CA SER A 151 -3.54 -24.16 -19.09
C SER A 151 -3.54 -24.03 -17.57
N GLY A 152 -3.22 -22.84 -17.07
CA GLY A 152 -3.51 -22.53 -15.67
C GLY A 152 -2.28 -22.37 -14.77
N GLY A 153 -2.44 -21.64 -13.69
CA GLY A 153 -1.43 -21.42 -12.67
C GLY A 153 -2.04 -20.82 -11.42
N LEU A 154 -1.31 -20.93 -10.32
CA LEU A 154 -1.71 -20.40 -9.03
C LEU A 154 -0.66 -19.45 -8.51
N VAL A 155 -1.11 -18.34 -7.91
CA VAL A 155 -0.28 -17.46 -7.09
C VAL A 155 -0.84 -17.47 -5.68
N VAL A 156 0.02 -17.64 -4.70
CA VAL A 156 -0.35 -17.65 -3.29
C VAL A 156 0.34 -16.51 -2.54
N ASP A 157 -0.32 -15.99 -1.51
CA ASP A 157 0.26 -14.98 -0.64
C ASP A 157 1.18 -15.62 0.43
N ASN A 158 1.73 -14.80 1.34
CA ASN A 158 2.63 -15.26 2.40
C ASN A 158 1.96 -16.24 3.38
N ARG A 159 0.63 -16.31 3.39
CA ARG A 159 -0.16 -17.20 4.25
C ARG A 159 -0.67 -18.42 3.50
N GLN A 160 -0.15 -18.68 2.29
CA GLN A 160 -0.55 -19.80 1.42
C GLN A 160 -2.00 -19.69 0.90
N ASN A 161 -2.60 -18.51 0.93
CA ASN A 161 -3.92 -18.30 0.34
C ASN A 161 -3.79 -18.12 -1.18
N ILE A 162 -4.76 -18.62 -1.92
CA ILE A 162 -4.81 -18.42 -3.36
C ILE A 162 -5.13 -16.95 -3.64
N VAL A 163 -4.20 -16.26 -4.26
CA VAL A 163 -4.31 -14.85 -4.63
C VAL A 163 -4.84 -14.70 -6.05
N TYR A 164 -4.39 -15.57 -6.94
CA TYR A 164 -4.75 -15.56 -8.35
C TYR A 164 -4.74 -16.98 -8.91
N HIS A 165 -5.71 -17.29 -9.76
CA HIS A 165 -5.69 -18.51 -10.57
C HIS A 165 -6.24 -18.21 -11.96
N GLY A 166 -5.76 -18.95 -12.96
CA GLY A 166 -6.27 -18.87 -14.33
C GLY A 166 -7.64 -19.54 -14.47
N GLU A 167 -8.39 -19.14 -15.50
CA GLU A 167 -9.76 -19.62 -15.73
C GLU A 167 -9.86 -21.13 -16.00
N ASN A 168 -8.75 -21.76 -16.31
CA ASN A 168 -8.69 -23.19 -16.67
C ASN A 168 -8.35 -24.12 -15.48
N LEU A 169 -8.47 -23.62 -14.26
CA LEU A 169 -8.25 -24.41 -13.06
C LEU A 169 -9.55 -24.80 -12.38
#